data_5465c684f2dd8d0c84d30f773d03b1da
#
_entry.id   5465c684f2dd8d0c84d30f773d03b1da
#
_cell.length_a   1.000
_cell.length_b   1.000
_cell.length_c   1.000
_cell.angle_alpha   90.00
_cell.angle_beta   90.00
_cell.angle_gamma   90.00
#
_symmetry.space_group_name_H-M   'P 1'
#
loop_
_entity.id
_entity.type
_entity.pdbx_description
1 polymer ?
#
loop_
_entity_poly.entity_id
_entity_poly.type
_entity_poly.pdbx_seq_one_letter_code
_entity_poly.pdbx_strand_id
1 'polypeptide(L)'
;AFLPGFMLASFFIVYIIIRTQLNPDQAPLPEPQPGDPQGAEKWKLFGAFMSIIVGGFSAVLLLRVLFFTVTGQNVYEEGVDLIAYGTRDYIPWFSAYTVISLALIFFAFGMERAQIGWEMGKGLVAPIVVIGVVLGSIYGGISGITEAAGMGVVAVLIIAVFRGEASFDLVWESLMRTLKSTGTIIWVTIGAAALAGAYTIAGGPQYVADLIVGL
;
A
#
# COMPACT_ATOMS: atom_id res chain seq x y z
N ALA A 1 8.85 2.42 -17.38
CA ALA A 1 8.71 1.32 -16.38
C ALA A 1 7.25 1.03 -15.98
N PHE A 2 6.31 1.98 -16.08
CA PHE A 2 4.90 1.76 -15.67
C PHE A 2 4.15 0.82 -16.62
N LEU A 3 4.30 0.98 -17.93
CA LEU A 3 3.51 0.23 -18.92
C LEU A 3 3.65 -1.29 -18.78
N PRO A 4 4.86 -1.88 -18.69
CA PRO A 4 5.02 -3.33 -18.50
C PRO A 4 4.41 -3.84 -17.19
N GLY A 5 4.49 -3.05 -16.11
CA GLY A 5 3.88 -3.38 -14.82
C GLY A 5 2.36 -3.44 -14.89
N PHE A 6 1.72 -2.46 -15.52
CA PHE A 6 0.27 -2.46 -15.74
C PHE A 6 -0.18 -3.60 -16.66
N MET A 7 0.57 -3.89 -17.72
CA MET A 7 0.26 -5.02 -18.61
C MET A 7 0.33 -6.35 -17.86
N LEU A 8 1.37 -6.56 -17.06
CA LEU A 8 1.53 -7.77 -16.26
C LEU A 8 0.41 -7.91 -15.22
N ALA A 9 0.12 -6.84 -14.48
CA ALA A 9 -0.97 -6.83 -13.51
C ALA A 9 -2.33 -7.12 -14.16
N SER A 10 -2.62 -6.48 -15.29
CA SER A 10 -3.85 -6.71 -16.06
C SER A 10 -3.96 -8.16 -16.54
N PHE A 11 -2.86 -8.72 -17.03
CA PHE A 11 -2.82 -10.12 -17.45
C PHE A 11 -3.13 -11.08 -16.29
N PHE A 12 -2.56 -10.86 -15.12
CA PHE A 12 -2.85 -11.67 -13.93
C PHE A 12 -4.30 -11.52 -13.47
N ILE A 13 -4.84 -10.30 -13.48
CA ILE A 13 -6.25 -10.06 -13.12
C ILE A 13 -7.17 -10.82 -14.06
N VAL A 14 -6.97 -10.71 -15.38
CA VAL A 14 -7.77 -11.41 -16.38
C VAL A 14 -7.63 -12.93 -16.22
N TYR A 15 -6.41 -13.43 -16.01
CA TYR A 15 -6.15 -14.85 -15.77
C TYR A 15 -6.92 -15.35 -14.55
N ILE A 16 -6.88 -14.64 -13.43
CA ILE A 16 -7.60 -15.01 -12.20
C ILE A 16 -9.09 -15.01 -12.44
N ILE A 17 -9.65 -13.98 -13.10
CA ILE A 17 -11.08 -13.90 -13.41
C ILE A 17 -11.52 -15.10 -14.27
N ILE A 18 -10.80 -15.40 -15.35
CA ILE A 18 -11.13 -16.51 -16.23
C ILE A 18 -11.05 -17.83 -15.45
N ARG A 19 -9.99 -18.04 -14.68
CA ARG A 19 -9.77 -19.27 -13.93
C ARG A 19 -10.83 -19.50 -12.86
N THR A 20 -11.23 -18.46 -12.14
CA THR A 20 -12.28 -18.54 -11.11
C THR A 20 -13.67 -18.73 -11.71
N GLN A 21 -13.94 -18.20 -12.90
CA GLN A 21 -15.18 -18.45 -13.62
C GLN A 21 -15.27 -19.89 -14.16
N LEU A 22 -14.14 -20.44 -14.62
CA LEU A 22 -14.09 -21.82 -15.13
C LEU A 22 -14.14 -22.87 -14.00
N ASN A 23 -13.54 -22.54 -12.85
CA ASN A 23 -13.48 -23.44 -11.69
C ASN A 23 -13.82 -22.67 -10.40
N PRO A 24 -15.10 -22.44 -10.10
CA PRO A 24 -15.54 -21.69 -8.92
C PRO A 24 -15.03 -22.28 -7.60
N ASP A 25 -14.81 -23.58 -7.53
CA ASP A 25 -14.32 -24.29 -6.33
C ASP A 25 -12.89 -23.86 -5.92
N GLN A 26 -12.12 -23.27 -6.83
CA GLN A 26 -10.76 -22.79 -6.51
C GLN A 26 -10.74 -21.44 -5.79
N ALA A 27 -11.85 -20.72 -5.80
CA ALA A 27 -12.02 -19.46 -5.08
C ALA A 27 -13.40 -19.44 -4.41
N PRO A 28 -13.63 -20.29 -3.40
CA PRO A 28 -14.90 -20.32 -2.70
C PRO A 28 -15.16 -18.94 -2.08
N LEU A 29 -16.35 -18.40 -2.36
CA LEU A 29 -16.80 -17.20 -1.68
C LEU A 29 -16.98 -17.51 -0.20
N PRO A 30 -16.56 -16.64 0.72
CA PRO A 30 -16.81 -16.81 2.13
C PRO A 30 -18.32 -16.92 2.35
N GLU A 31 -18.73 -17.86 3.20
CA GLU A 31 -20.14 -18.02 3.57
C GLU A 31 -20.63 -16.72 4.22
N PRO A 32 -21.77 -16.17 3.76
CA PRO A 32 -22.34 -14.97 4.37
C PRO A 32 -22.69 -15.25 5.82
N GLN A 33 -22.10 -14.47 6.73
CA GLN A 33 -22.45 -14.59 8.14
C GLN A 33 -23.77 -13.86 8.43
N PRO A 34 -24.57 -14.33 9.41
CA PRO A 34 -25.75 -13.61 9.84
C PRO A 34 -25.38 -12.22 10.34
N GLY A 35 -25.82 -11.19 9.63
CA GLY A 35 -25.49 -9.78 9.95
C GLY A 35 -24.55 -9.13 8.92
N ASP A 36 -24.03 -9.85 7.95
CA ASP A 36 -23.21 -9.25 6.89
C ASP A 36 -24.05 -8.27 6.04
N PRO A 37 -23.57 -7.05 5.84
CA PRO A 37 -24.26 -6.06 5.02
C PRO A 37 -24.29 -6.52 3.56
N GLN A 38 -25.46 -6.50 2.95
CA GLN A 38 -25.65 -6.94 1.57
C GLN A 38 -26.02 -5.78 0.63
N GLY A 39 -25.72 -5.93 -0.65
CA GLY A 39 -26.13 -5.00 -1.69
C GLY A 39 -25.60 -3.57 -1.51
N ALA A 40 -26.51 -2.59 -1.59
CA ALA A 40 -26.16 -1.17 -1.53
C ALA A 40 -25.62 -0.73 -0.15
N GLU A 41 -26.00 -1.40 0.92
CA GLU A 41 -25.54 -1.07 2.27
C GLU A 41 -24.07 -1.34 2.48
N LYS A 42 -23.56 -2.42 1.89
CA LYS A 42 -22.12 -2.74 1.87
C LYS A 42 -21.30 -1.58 1.31
N TRP A 43 -21.73 -0.99 0.21
CA TRP A 43 -21.05 0.13 -0.42
C TRP A 43 -21.15 1.42 0.40
N LYS A 44 -22.25 1.64 1.08
CA LYS A 44 -22.40 2.80 1.99
C LYS A 44 -21.48 2.68 3.20
N LEU A 45 -21.38 1.51 3.82
CA LEU A 45 -20.47 1.26 4.93
C LEU A 45 -19.01 1.38 4.49
N PHE A 46 -18.66 0.85 3.33
CA PHE A 46 -17.33 1.00 2.74
C PHE A 46 -17.02 2.48 2.44
N GLY A 47 -17.96 3.22 1.87
CA GLY A 47 -17.82 4.65 1.63
C GLY A 47 -17.65 5.46 2.91
N ALA A 48 -18.40 5.13 3.97
CA ALA A 48 -18.27 5.75 5.29
C ALA A 48 -16.88 5.48 5.89
N PHE A 49 -16.40 4.24 5.84
CA PHE A 49 -15.05 3.86 6.26
C PHE A 49 -13.97 4.61 5.48
N MET A 50 -14.06 4.65 4.16
CA MET A 50 -13.10 5.38 3.32
C MET A 50 -13.11 6.89 3.63
N SER A 51 -14.26 7.47 3.90
CA SER A 51 -14.35 8.88 4.32
C SER A 51 -13.65 9.14 5.65
N ILE A 52 -13.70 8.22 6.61
CA ILE A 52 -12.96 8.33 7.87
C ILE A 52 -11.44 8.27 7.59
N ILE A 53 -10.99 7.33 6.76
CA ILE A 53 -9.57 7.18 6.44
C ILE A 53 -9.03 8.41 5.69
N VAL A 54 -9.71 8.84 4.63
CA VAL A 54 -9.29 9.99 3.83
C VAL A 54 -9.34 11.27 4.66
N GLY A 55 -10.41 11.47 5.43
CA GLY A 55 -10.57 12.63 6.31
C GLY A 55 -9.52 12.67 7.41
N GLY A 56 -9.26 11.55 8.06
CA GLY A 56 -8.23 11.42 9.10
C GLY A 56 -6.82 11.67 8.55
N PHE A 57 -6.48 11.07 7.42
CA PHE A 57 -5.19 11.29 6.78
C PHE A 57 -5.00 12.74 6.33
N SER A 58 -6.03 13.34 5.70
CA SER A 58 -6.00 14.75 5.29
C SER A 58 -5.89 15.69 6.48
N ALA A 59 -6.57 15.41 7.60
CA ALA A 59 -6.48 16.19 8.81
C ALA A 59 -5.06 16.16 9.42
N VAL A 60 -4.40 15.00 9.45
CA VAL A 60 -3.02 14.86 9.90
C VAL A 60 -2.07 15.66 9.01
N LEU A 61 -2.22 15.57 7.69
CA LEU A 61 -1.42 16.36 6.74
C LEU A 61 -1.69 17.87 6.89
N LEU A 62 -2.94 18.26 7.09
CA LEU A 62 -3.31 19.66 7.35
C LEU A 62 -2.64 20.19 8.62
N LEU A 63 -2.69 19.43 9.71
CA LEU A 63 -2.00 19.78 10.95
C LEU A 63 -0.48 19.94 10.76
N ARG A 64 0.12 19.02 10.00
CA ARG A 64 1.55 19.09 9.64
C ARG A 64 1.86 20.39 8.88
N VAL A 65 1.12 20.69 7.82
CA VAL A 65 1.32 21.91 7.01
C VAL A 65 1.14 23.17 7.85
N LEU A 66 0.11 23.20 8.69
CA LEU A 66 -0.12 24.31 9.61
C LEU A 66 1.03 24.48 10.61
N PHE A 67 1.52 23.40 11.17
CA PHE A 67 2.67 23.43 12.09
C PHE A 67 3.92 24.02 11.41
N PHE A 68 4.29 23.54 10.22
CA PHE A 68 5.43 24.07 9.47
C PHE A 68 5.23 25.53 9.02
N THR A 69 3.98 25.92 8.74
CA THR A 69 3.67 27.31 8.39
C THR A 69 3.82 28.24 9.59
N VAL A 70 3.38 27.83 10.78
CA VAL A 70 3.46 28.63 12.01
C VAL A 70 4.91 28.70 12.53
N THR A 71 5.66 27.60 12.42
CA THR A 71 7.08 27.56 12.87
C THR A 71 8.06 28.19 11.88
N GLY A 72 7.59 28.61 10.69
CA GLY A 72 8.46 29.23 9.68
C GLY A 72 9.46 28.27 9.03
N GLN A 73 9.30 26.97 9.22
CA GLN A 73 10.19 25.94 8.67
C GLN A 73 9.86 25.59 7.21
N ASN A 74 8.94 26.29 6.57
CA ASN A 74 8.66 26.18 5.13
C ASN A 74 9.75 26.88 4.32
N VAL A 75 10.97 26.38 4.37
CA VAL A 75 12.07 26.90 3.54
C VAL A 75 11.97 26.23 2.18
N TYR A 76 11.54 27.00 1.20
CA TYR A 76 11.66 26.65 -0.21
C TYR A 76 13.14 26.81 -0.60
N GLU A 77 13.88 25.73 -0.71
CA GLU A 77 15.17 25.75 -1.37
C GLU A 77 14.92 25.61 -2.87
N GLU A 78 15.24 26.65 -3.65
CA GLU A 78 15.18 26.63 -5.11
C GLU A 78 16.07 25.49 -5.64
N GLY A 79 15.47 24.54 -6.36
CA GLY A 79 16.18 23.46 -7.04
C GLY A 79 15.95 22.05 -6.47
N VAL A 80 15.21 21.90 -5.39
CA VAL A 80 14.79 20.60 -4.90
C VAL A 80 13.31 20.40 -5.25
N ASP A 81 13.04 19.57 -6.27
CA ASP A 81 11.70 19.06 -6.61
C ASP A 81 11.19 18.10 -5.52
N LEU A 82 11.25 18.51 -4.28
CA LEU A 82 10.56 17.87 -3.21
C LEU A 82 9.09 18.22 -3.36
N ILE A 83 8.24 17.22 -3.58
CA ILE A 83 6.81 17.31 -3.31
C ILE A 83 6.70 17.53 -1.79
N ALA A 84 6.96 18.75 -1.37
CA ALA A 84 6.94 19.13 0.04
C ALA A 84 5.46 19.26 0.44
N TYR A 85 4.84 18.16 0.89
CA TYR A 85 3.51 18.15 1.53
C TYR A 85 3.43 19.09 2.75
N GLY A 86 4.37 20.01 2.89
CA GLY A 86 4.46 21.03 3.91
C GLY A 86 4.33 22.45 3.40
N THR A 87 4.11 22.70 2.11
CA THR A 87 3.94 24.05 1.56
C THR A 87 2.51 24.57 1.76
N ARG A 88 2.39 25.91 1.89
CA ARG A 88 1.09 26.61 2.05
C ARG A 88 0.08 26.27 0.96
N ASP A 89 0.55 25.96 -0.24
CA ASP A 89 -0.27 25.66 -1.40
C ASP A 89 -1.16 24.42 -1.22
N TYR A 90 -0.80 23.52 -0.30
CA TYR A 90 -1.58 22.33 0.02
C TYR A 90 -2.65 22.54 1.10
N ILE A 91 -2.66 23.70 1.81
CA ILE A 91 -3.66 23.98 2.83
C ILE A 91 -5.10 23.91 2.26
N PRO A 92 -5.43 24.55 1.11
CA PRO A 92 -6.79 24.49 0.59
C PRO A 92 -7.19 23.07 0.19
N TRP A 93 -6.26 22.27 -0.34
CA TRP A 93 -6.54 20.88 -0.73
C TRP A 93 -6.81 20.00 0.48
N PHE A 94 -5.95 20.01 1.49
CA PHE A 94 -6.16 19.20 2.69
C PHE A 94 -7.36 19.65 3.51
N SER A 95 -7.63 20.95 3.57
CA SER A 95 -8.84 21.46 4.22
C SER A 95 -10.11 21.04 3.46
N ALA A 96 -10.11 21.11 2.13
CA ALA A 96 -11.22 20.66 1.31
C ALA A 96 -11.49 19.15 1.50
N TYR A 97 -10.48 18.29 1.44
CA TYR A 97 -10.65 16.85 1.66
C TYR A 97 -11.15 16.54 3.07
N THR A 98 -10.63 17.22 4.09
CA THR A 98 -11.09 17.06 5.48
C THR A 98 -12.56 17.48 5.63
N VAL A 99 -12.93 18.65 5.11
CA VAL A 99 -14.29 19.16 5.19
C VAL A 99 -15.28 18.29 4.40
N ILE A 100 -14.91 17.89 3.18
CA ILE A 100 -15.74 16.99 2.35
C ILE A 100 -15.94 15.64 3.06
N SER A 101 -14.88 15.06 3.62
CA SER A 101 -14.97 13.79 4.34
C SER A 101 -15.87 13.91 5.57
N LEU A 102 -15.75 14.96 6.35
CA LEU A 102 -16.64 15.23 7.47
C LEU A 102 -18.08 15.43 7.01
N ALA A 103 -18.30 16.22 5.96
CA ALA A 103 -19.62 16.41 5.39
C ALA A 103 -20.26 15.09 4.92
N LEU A 104 -19.50 14.22 4.27
CA LEU A 104 -19.97 12.90 3.87
C LEU A 104 -20.34 12.01 5.07
N ILE A 105 -19.55 12.04 6.14
CA ILE A 105 -19.82 11.27 7.35
C ILE A 105 -21.13 11.79 8.01
N PHE A 106 -21.31 13.10 8.15
CA PHE A 106 -22.44 13.65 8.86
C PHE A 106 -23.74 13.68 8.03
N PHE A 107 -23.65 14.03 6.73
CA PHE A 107 -24.84 14.28 5.90
C PHE A 107 -25.20 13.10 4.98
N ALA A 108 -24.22 12.37 4.44
CA ALA A 108 -24.48 11.31 3.48
C ALA A 108 -24.62 9.93 4.13
N PHE A 109 -23.71 9.59 5.05
CA PHE A 109 -23.67 8.25 5.64
C PHE A 109 -24.34 8.19 7.02
N GLY A 110 -24.21 9.23 7.82
CA GLY A 110 -24.64 9.27 9.21
C GLY A 110 -23.62 8.65 10.17
N MET A 111 -23.61 9.12 11.41
CA MET A 111 -22.63 8.69 12.43
C MET A 111 -22.74 7.20 12.75
N GLU A 112 -23.95 6.64 12.74
CA GLU A 112 -24.18 5.22 13.01
C GLU A 112 -23.47 4.31 11.98
N ARG A 113 -23.64 4.60 10.68
CA ARG A 113 -22.95 3.87 9.62
C ARG A 113 -21.45 4.09 9.62
N ALA A 114 -20.99 5.27 10.02
CA ALA A 114 -19.57 5.56 10.19
C ALA A 114 -18.96 4.68 11.30
N GLN A 115 -19.66 4.51 12.41
CA GLN A 115 -19.21 3.61 13.49
C GLN A 115 -19.20 2.15 13.06
N ILE A 116 -20.25 1.66 12.43
CA ILE A 116 -20.31 0.29 11.90
C ILE A 116 -19.22 0.07 10.84
N GLY A 117 -19.07 1.01 9.91
CA GLY A 117 -18.02 0.96 8.88
C GLY A 117 -16.62 0.94 9.47
N TRP A 118 -16.38 1.69 10.55
CA TRP A 118 -15.13 1.68 11.29
C TRP A 118 -14.88 0.33 11.96
N GLU A 119 -15.86 -0.20 12.67
CA GLU A 119 -15.73 -1.51 13.33
C GLU A 119 -15.41 -2.64 12.35
N MET A 120 -16.03 -2.63 11.18
CA MET A 120 -15.76 -3.60 10.12
C MET A 120 -14.41 -3.38 9.43
N GLY A 121 -14.02 -2.12 9.26
CA GLY A 121 -12.83 -1.74 8.50
C GLY A 121 -11.56 -1.53 9.32
N LYS A 122 -11.65 -1.43 10.64
CA LYS A 122 -10.50 -1.10 11.53
C LYS A 122 -9.28 -2.04 11.35
N GLY A 123 -9.51 -3.27 10.93
CA GLY A 123 -8.44 -4.22 10.60
C GLY A 123 -7.56 -3.78 9.44
N LEU A 124 -8.10 -2.97 8.50
CA LEU A 124 -7.37 -2.44 7.34
C LEU A 124 -6.52 -1.20 7.68
N VAL A 125 -6.77 -0.56 8.82
CA VAL A 125 -6.07 0.66 9.21
C VAL A 125 -4.56 0.42 9.36
N ALA A 126 -4.17 -0.66 10.00
CA ALA A 126 -2.76 -1.00 10.19
C ALA A 126 -2.00 -1.15 8.87
N PRO A 127 -2.46 -1.98 7.90
CA PRO A 127 -1.85 -2.05 6.57
C PRO A 127 -1.80 -0.70 5.85
N ILE A 128 -2.87 0.10 5.90
CA ILE A 128 -2.92 1.42 5.25
C ILE A 128 -1.89 2.37 5.85
N VAL A 129 -1.77 2.40 7.19
CA VAL A 129 -0.77 3.24 7.88
C VAL A 129 0.64 2.82 7.51
N VAL A 130 0.94 1.52 7.48
CA VAL A 130 2.27 1.02 7.12
C VAL A 130 2.61 1.38 5.67
N ILE A 131 1.67 1.17 4.73
CA ILE A 131 1.84 1.58 3.33
C ILE A 131 2.06 3.09 3.24
N GLY A 132 1.30 3.89 3.98
CA GLY A 132 1.43 5.35 4.05
C GLY A 132 2.79 5.79 4.57
N VAL A 133 3.33 5.13 5.61
CA VAL A 133 4.66 5.41 6.16
C VAL A 133 5.75 5.07 5.14
N VAL A 134 5.69 3.88 4.53
CA VAL A 134 6.72 3.42 3.57
C VAL A 134 6.69 4.26 2.30
N LEU A 135 5.54 4.36 1.63
CA LEU A 135 5.44 5.14 0.40
C LEU A 135 5.62 6.64 0.65
N GLY A 136 5.07 7.14 1.76
CA GLY A 136 5.23 8.54 2.16
C GLY A 136 6.69 8.92 2.41
N SER A 137 7.50 8.04 3.00
CA SER A 137 8.93 8.29 3.20
C SER A 137 9.72 8.28 1.89
N ILE A 138 9.36 7.38 0.95
CA ILE A 138 10.02 7.30 -0.36
C ILE A 138 9.65 8.52 -1.23
N TYR A 139 8.35 8.77 -1.42
CA TYR A 139 7.87 9.85 -2.28
C TYR A 139 8.06 11.24 -1.65
N GLY A 140 8.15 11.32 -0.32
CA GLY A 140 8.51 12.54 0.39
C GLY A 140 10.01 12.83 0.38
N GLY A 141 10.84 12.00 -0.27
CA GLY A 141 12.28 12.19 -0.34
C GLY A 141 13.00 12.07 1.02
N ILE A 142 12.32 11.49 2.04
CA ILE A 142 12.87 11.39 3.40
C ILE A 142 13.90 10.26 3.48
N SER A 143 13.65 9.16 2.74
CA SER A 143 14.48 7.96 2.81
C SER A 143 14.55 7.21 1.48
N GLY A 144 15.63 6.46 1.27
CA GLY A 144 15.75 5.52 0.19
C GLY A 144 14.85 4.29 0.38
N ILE A 145 14.71 3.47 -0.64
CA ILE A 145 13.79 2.30 -0.65
C ILE A 145 14.11 1.33 0.50
N THR A 146 15.39 1.07 0.76
CA THR A 146 15.83 0.15 1.82
C THR A 146 15.53 0.69 3.22
N GLU A 147 15.76 1.98 3.42
CA GLU A 147 15.50 2.68 4.69
C GLU A 147 13.99 2.77 4.96
N ALA A 148 13.19 3.05 3.93
CA ALA A 148 11.75 3.06 4.02
C ALA A 148 11.17 1.69 4.44
N ALA A 149 11.76 0.59 3.97
CA ALA A 149 11.39 -0.75 4.43
C ALA A 149 11.67 -0.92 5.94
N GLY A 150 12.80 -0.42 6.44
CA GLY A 150 13.10 -0.37 7.88
C GLY A 150 12.09 0.46 8.67
N MET A 151 11.69 1.64 8.15
CA MET A 151 10.63 2.46 8.76
C MET A 151 9.29 1.71 8.80
N GLY A 152 8.98 0.92 7.77
CA GLY A 152 7.80 0.05 7.75
C GLY A 152 7.82 -0.99 8.87
N VAL A 153 8.96 -1.63 9.13
CA VAL A 153 9.12 -2.59 10.25
C VAL A 153 8.88 -1.91 11.59
N VAL A 154 9.46 -0.72 11.79
CA VAL A 154 9.25 0.07 13.02
C VAL A 154 7.77 0.44 13.17
N ALA A 155 7.11 0.88 12.09
CA ALA A 155 5.68 1.20 12.12
C ALA A 155 4.82 -0.01 12.52
N VAL A 156 5.10 -1.19 11.97
CA VAL A 156 4.40 -2.43 12.34
C VAL A 156 4.61 -2.77 13.82
N LEU A 157 5.83 -2.66 14.32
CA LEU A 157 6.14 -2.92 15.74
C LEU A 157 5.40 -1.94 16.65
N ILE A 158 5.37 -0.67 16.31
CA ILE A 158 4.62 0.36 17.06
C ILE A 158 3.14 0.01 17.09
N ILE A 159 2.54 -0.34 15.94
CA ILE A 159 1.14 -0.73 15.87
C ILE A 159 0.87 -1.98 16.73
N ALA A 160 1.73 -3.00 16.69
CA ALA A 160 1.61 -4.21 17.48
C ALA A 160 1.63 -3.91 18.99
N VAL A 161 2.51 -2.98 19.42
CA VAL A 161 2.55 -2.52 20.83
C VAL A 161 1.25 -1.83 21.22
N PHE A 162 0.74 -0.89 20.40
CA PHE A 162 -0.52 -0.20 20.68
C PHE A 162 -1.73 -1.13 20.71
N ARG A 163 -1.70 -2.22 19.93
CA ARG A 163 -2.75 -3.25 19.95
C ARG A 163 -2.62 -4.25 21.09
N GLY A 164 -1.51 -4.19 21.84
CA GLY A 164 -1.24 -5.17 22.90
C GLY A 164 -0.90 -6.58 22.38
N GLU A 165 -0.59 -6.70 21.10
CA GLU A 165 -0.27 -7.97 20.43
C GLU A 165 1.24 -8.23 20.37
N ALA A 166 2.07 -7.26 20.76
CA ALA A 166 3.52 -7.38 20.72
C ALA A 166 3.99 -8.43 21.75
N SER A 167 4.53 -9.55 21.25
CA SER A 167 5.17 -10.57 22.06
C SER A 167 6.52 -10.95 21.44
N PHE A 168 7.42 -11.47 22.27
CA PHE A 168 8.71 -11.95 21.77
C PHE A 168 8.53 -13.08 20.74
N ASP A 169 7.59 -13.99 21.01
CA ASP A 169 7.29 -15.12 20.12
C ASP A 169 6.77 -14.65 18.77
N LEU A 170 5.89 -13.62 18.73
CA LEU A 170 5.39 -13.03 17.49
C LEU A 170 6.54 -12.45 16.65
N VAL A 171 7.42 -11.69 17.29
CA VAL A 171 8.58 -11.09 16.61
C VAL A 171 9.52 -12.16 16.11
N TRP A 172 9.83 -13.16 16.92
CA TRP A 172 10.71 -14.27 16.56
C TRP A 172 10.16 -15.09 15.39
N GLU A 173 8.87 -15.43 15.44
CA GLU A 173 8.22 -16.18 14.37
C GLU A 173 8.21 -15.37 13.07
N SER A 174 7.92 -14.07 13.12
CA SER A 174 7.94 -13.17 11.97
C SER A 174 9.32 -13.07 11.34
N LEU A 175 10.37 -12.95 12.17
CA LEU A 175 11.77 -12.95 11.72
C LEU A 175 12.14 -14.28 11.05
N MET A 176 11.76 -15.41 11.64
CA MET A 176 12.05 -16.72 11.08
C MET A 176 11.32 -16.96 9.75
N ARG A 177 10.07 -16.54 9.65
CA ARG A 177 9.30 -16.61 8.39
C ARG A 177 9.94 -15.74 7.30
N THR A 178 10.34 -14.51 7.65
CA THR A 178 11.02 -13.59 6.73
C THR A 178 12.35 -14.16 6.27
N LEU A 179 13.15 -14.69 7.19
CA LEU A 179 14.45 -15.31 6.87
C LEU A 179 14.30 -16.49 5.90
N LYS A 180 13.33 -17.37 6.14
CA LYS A 180 13.05 -18.50 5.24
C LYS A 180 12.64 -18.02 3.84
N SER A 181 11.73 -17.06 3.74
CA SER A 181 11.26 -16.51 2.45
C SER A 181 12.40 -15.82 1.70
N THR A 182 13.15 -14.97 2.39
CA THR A 182 14.28 -14.23 1.82
C THR A 182 15.39 -15.20 1.39
N GLY A 183 15.72 -16.20 2.21
CA GLY A 183 16.70 -17.23 1.88
C GLY A 183 16.33 -18.00 0.61
N THR A 184 15.05 -18.36 0.46
CA THR A 184 14.55 -19.02 -0.75
C THR A 184 14.67 -18.11 -1.97
N ILE A 185 14.32 -16.85 -1.86
CA ILE A 185 14.42 -15.88 -2.97
C ILE A 185 15.88 -15.71 -3.38
N ILE A 186 16.79 -15.53 -2.42
CA ILE A 186 18.23 -15.37 -2.69
C ILE A 186 18.76 -16.63 -3.38
N TRP A 187 18.41 -17.82 -2.91
CA TRP A 187 18.85 -19.08 -3.50
C TRP A 187 18.43 -19.21 -4.96
N VAL A 188 17.15 -18.93 -5.25
CA VAL A 188 16.62 -18.94 -6.63
C VAL A 188 17.31 -17.89 -7.49
N THR A 189 17.54 -16.68 -6.94
CA THR A 189 18.20 -15.59 -7.67
C THR A 189 19.64 -15.95 -8.03
N ILE A 190 20.39 -16.57 -7.13
CA ILE A 190 21.77 -17.05 -7.41
C ILE A 190 21.74 -18.09 -8.51
N GLY A 191 20.83 -19.05 -8.45
CA GLY A 191 20.68 -20.07 -9.51
C GLY A 191 20.33 -19.46 -10.87
N ALA A 192 19.40 -18.52 -10.89
CA ALA A 192 18.99 -17.79 -12.10
C ALA A 192 20.16 -16.96 -12.68
N ALA A 193 20.91 -16.27 -11.83
CA ALA A 193 22.09 -15.48 -12.24
C ALA A 193 23.20 -16.38 -12.85
N ALA A 194 23.46 -17.53 -12.23
CA ALA A 194 24.43 -18.51 -12.76
C ALA A 194 23.97 -19.03 -14.12
N LEU A 195 22.71 -19.39 -14.28
CA LEU A 195 22.14 -19.85 -15.55
C LEU A 195 22.20 -18.75 -16.62
N ALA A 196 21.83 -17.52 -16.28
CA ALA A 196 21.91 -16.38 -17.19
C ALA A 196 23.34 -16.10 -17.64
N GLY A 197 24.31 -16.19 -16.71
CA GLY A 197 25.75 -16.08 -17.03
C GLY A 197 26.21 -17.15 -18.00
N ALA A 198 25.87 -18.40 -17.73
CA ALA A 198 26.23 -19.54 -18.63
C ALA A 198 25.56 -19.36 -20.00
N TYR A 199 24.31 -18.99 -20.08
CA TYR A 199 23.57 -18.70 -21.31
C TYR A 199 24.26 -17.59 -22.14
N THR A 200 24.67 -16.50 -21.47
CA THR A 200 25.37 -15.40 -22.13
C THR A 200 26.73 -15.81 -22.69
N ILE A 201 27.51 -16.56 -21.92
CA ILE A 201 28.84 -17.08 -22.35
C ILE A 201 28.69 -18.05 -23.52
N ALA A 202 27.63 -18.86 -23.55
CA ALA A 202 27.34 -19.79 -24.65
C ALA A 202 26.85 -19.10 -25.95
N GLY A 203 26.74 -17.75 -25.98
CA GLY A 203 26.27 -17.02 -27.16
C GLY A 203 24.75 -17.07 -27.34
N GLY A 204 23.99 -17.45 -26.31
CA GLY A 204 22.56 -17.59 -26.37
C GLY A 204 21.79 -16.34 -26.82
N PRO A 205 22.13 -15.12 -26.34
CA PRO A 205 21.47 -13.88 -26.79
C PRO A 205 21.63 -13.64 -28.29
N GLN A 206 22.82 -13.88 -28.84
CA GLN A 206 23.09 -13.74 -30.26
C GLN A 206 22.32 -14.75 -31.10
N TYR A 207 22.30 -16.01 -30.67
CA TYR A 207 21.53 -17.05 -31.34
C TYR A 207 20.01 -16.69 -31.42
N VAL A 208 19.43 -16.20 -30.33
CA VAL A 208 18.01 -15.77 -30.33
C VAL A 208 17.79 -14.53 -31.20
N ALA A 209 18.71 -13.56 -31.17
CA ALA A 209 18.62 -12.38 -32.02
C ALA A 209 18.67 -12.75 -33.51
N ASP A 210 19.58 -13.62 -33.91
CA ASP A 210 19.73 -14.10 -35.31
C ASP A 210 18.48 -14.87 -35.75
N LEU A 211 17.85 -15.62 -34.86
CA LEU A 211 16.63 -16.36 -35.13
C LEU A 211 15.44 -15.45 -35.35
N ILE A 212 15.36 -14.33 -34.62
CA ILE A 212 14.26 -13.36 -34.75
C ILE A 212 14.46 -12.48 -36.00
N VAL A 213 15.69 -12.08 -36.30
CA VAL A 213 16.01 -11.22 -37.45
C VAL A 213 16.01 -12.02 -38.75
N GLY A 214 16.22 -13.34 -38.68
CA GLY A 214 16.19 -14.25 -39.84
C GLY A 214 14.81 -14.76 -40.23
N LEU A 215 13.75 -14.35 -39.49
CA LEU A 215 12.36 -14.59 -39.81
C LEU A 215 11.78 -13.42 -40.62
#